data_67aa2dce7f299c9a49feb9641bdc4e63
#
_entry.id   67aa2dce7f299c9a49feb9641bdc4e63
#
_cell.length_a   1.000
_cell.length_b   1.000
_cell.length_c   1.000
_cell.angle_alpha   90.00
_cell.angle_beta   90.00
_cell.angle_gamma   90.00
#
_symmetry.space_group_name_H-M   'P 1'
#
loop_
_entity.id
_entity.type
_entity.pdbx_description
1 polymer ?
#
loop_
_entity_poly.entity_id
_entity_poly.type
_entity_poly.pdbx_seq_one_letter_code
_entity_poly.pdbx_strand_id
1 'polypeptide(L)'
;MNEIDLKGRVAVVTGGASGIGAAIAQRYAASGARVAVWDMNEQAAKATAAALPAVAGGAHAGHAVNVADEAGVDAATAATVAAMGRIDVLCCSAGITGPNTTVAEYPAAEWKKVFDVNVHGVFLCNRAVVREMLKNDYGRIVNIASIAGKDGNPNASAYSASKAAVIGLTKSLGKEVAKSGIRVNCVTPAAVRTPIFDQMTQQHIDFM
;
A
#
# COMPACT_ATOMS: atom_id res chain seq x y z
N MET A 1 -9.28 -11.46 21.89
CA MET A 1 -8.89 -10.77 20.63
C MET A 1 -7.92 -9.68 21.03
N ASN A 2 -6.78 -9.53 20.32
CA ASN A 2 -5.86 -8.43 20.62
C ASN A 2 -6.55 -7.09 20.33
N GLU A 3 -6.52 -6.19 21.33
CA GLU A 3 -7.06 -4.86 21.20
C GLU A 3 -5.94 -3.93 20.71
N ILE A 4 -6.15 -3.35 19.51
CA ILE A 4 -5.23 -2.37 18.92
C ILE A 4 -5.96 -1.03 18.96
N ASP A 5 -5.44 -0.06 19.68
CA ASP A 5 -6.01 1.27 19.79
C ASP A 5 -5.34 2.24 18.79
N LEU A 6 -6.11 2.71 17.83
CA LEU A 6 -5.72 3.73 16.86
C LEU A 6 -6.57 5.00 16.98
N LYS A 7 -7.26 5.22 18.12
CA LYS A 7 -8.08 6.42 18.35
C LYS A 7 -7.25 7.69 18.16
N GLY A 8 -7.82 8.65 17.43
CA GLY A 8 -7.16 9.91 17.11
C GLY A 8 -6.05 9.82 16.06
N ARG A 9 -5.80 8.65 15.49
CA ARG A 9 -4.83 8.46 14.40
C ARG A 9 -5.49 8.60 13.04
N VAL A 10 -4.68 9.03 12.08
CA VAL A 10 -5.05 9.11 10.66
C VAL A 10 -4.21 8.10 9.88
N ALA A 11 -4.89 7.22 9.16
CA ALA A 11 -4.26 6.18 8.36
C ALA A 11 -4.53 6.37 6.86
N VAL A 12 -3.50 6.24 6.04
CA VAL A 12 -3.61 6.16 4.57
C VAL A 12 -3.41 4.71 4.16
N VAL A 13 -4.28 4.21 3.29
CA VAL A 13 -4.16 2.86 2.69
C VAL A 13 -4.24 2.98 1.18
N THR A 14 -3.14 2.66 0.48
CA THR A 14 -3.12 2.61 -0.99
C THR A 14 -3.62 1.26 -1.48
N GLY A 15 -4.34 1.25 -2.64
CA GLY A 15 -5.08 0.07 -3.09
C GLY A 15 -6.16 -0.34 -2.07
N GLY A 16 -6.69 0.66 -1.36
CA GLY A 16 -7.56 0.44 -0.22
C GLY A 16 -9.01 0.12 -0.57
N ALA A 17 -9.37 0.10 -1.86
CA ALA A 17 -10.72 -0.20 -2.31
C ALA A 17 -11.00 -1.70 -2.50
N SER A 18 -9.98 -2.56 -2.42
CA SER A 18 -10.15 -4.00 -2.64
C SER A 18 -9.15 -4.86 -1.85
N GLY A 19 -9.40 -6.16 -1.78
CA GLY A 19 -8.48 -7.18 -1.30
C GLY A 19 -7.89 -6.88 0.09
N ILE A 20 -6.57 -7.05 0.20
CA ILE A 20 -5.81 -6.83 1.44
C ILE A 20 -5.95 -5.37 1.91
N GLY A 21 -5.87 -4.41 0.97
CA GLY A 21 -5.98 -2.99 1.31
C GLY A 21 -7.33 -2.64 1.96
N ALA A 22 -8.44 -3.10 1.39
CA ALA A 22 -9.77 -2.87 1.96
C ALA A 22 -9.93 -3.51 3.35
N ALA A 23 -9.43 -4.73 3.54
CA ALA A 23 -9.46 -5.40 4.84
C ALA A 23 -8.63 -4.65 5.90
N ILE A 24 -7.47 -4.09 5.51
CA ILE A 24 -6.64 -3.25 6.38
C ILE A 24 -7.35 -1.95 6.72
N ALA A 25 -7.95 -1.27 5.71
CA ALA A 25 -8.72 -0.04 5.94
C ALA A 25 -9.85 -0.26 6.95
N GLN A 26 -10.60 -1.36 6.77
CA GLN A 26 -11.65 -1.75 7.69
C GLN A 26 -11.11 -2.03 9.10
N ARG A 27 -10.00 -2.75 9.22
CA ARG A 27 -9.39 -3.04 10.52
C ARG A 27 -8.88 -1.78 11.21
N TYR A 28 -8.26 -0.85 10.48
CA TYR A 28 -7.81 0.41 11.05
C TYR A 28 -8.97 1.26 11.55
N ALA A 29 -10.06 1.37 10.77
CA ALA A 29 -11.27 2.07 11.22
C ALA A 29 -11.91 1.39 12.45
N ALA A 30 -12.03 0.06 12.46
CA ALA A 30 -12.53 -0.69 13.61
C ALA A 30 -11.63 -0.54 14.86
N SER A 31 -10.37 -0.15 14.68
CA SER A 31 -9.43 0.17 15.76
C SER A 31 -9.43 1.65 16.14
N GLY A 32 -10.32 2.47 15.56
CA GLY A 32 -10.53 3.87 15.91
C GLY A 32 -9.80 4.90 15.05
N ALA A 33 -9.07 4.48 14.00
CA ALA A 33 -8.40 5.42 13.11
C ALA A 33 -9.39 6.05 12.12
N ARG A 34 -9.19 7.33 11.80
CA ARG A 34 -9.73 7.90 10.56
C ARG A 34 -8.89 7.39 9.39
N VAL A 35 -9.54 6.93 8.31
CA VAL A 35 -8.86 6.31 7.18
C VAL A 35 -9.07 7.11 5.90
N ALA A 36 -7.99 7.42 5.21
CA ALA A 36 -7.99 7.87 3.82
C ALA A 36 -7.70 6.66 2.91
N VAL A 37 -8.69 6.28 2.13
CA VAL A 37 -8.62 5.19 1.14
C VAL A 37 -8.12 5.78 -0.17
N TRP A 38 -6.92 5.39 -0.61
CA TRP A 38 -6.35 5.80 -1.87
C TRP A 38 -6.44 4.66 -2.87
N ASP A 39 -7.09 4.89 -4.01
CA ASP A 39 -7.23 3.88 -5.07
C ASP A 39 -7.34 4.57 -6.44
N MET A 40 -6.95 3.89 -7.51
CA MET A 40 -7.14 4.41 -8.87
C MET A 40 -8.62 4.56 -9.22
N ASN A 41 -9.48 3.70 -8.67
CA ASN A 41 -10.92 3.75 -8.85
C ASN A 41 -11.54 4.67 -7.78
N GLU A 42 -11.82 5.91 -8.15
CA GLU A 42 -12.39 6.92 -7.27
C GLU A 42 -13.71 6.49 -6.64
N GLN A 43 -14.60 5.92 -7.45
CA GLN A 43 -15.91 5.48 -6.96
C GLN A 43 -15.77 4.37 -5.92
N ALA A 44 -14.90 3.39 -6.16
CA ALA A 44 -14.64 2.32 -5.22
C ALA A 44 -13.95 2.83 -3.94
N ALA A 45 -13.00 3.78 -4.05
CA ALA A 45 -12.36 4.40 -2.90
C ALA A 45 -13.37 5.12 -2.00
N LYS A 46 -14.25 5.93 -2.60
CA LYS A 46 -15.33 6.63 -1.88
C LYS A 46 -16.34 5.67 -1.25
N ALA A 47 -16.74 4.64 -1.98
CA ALA A 47 -17.68 3.63 -1.46
C ALA A 47 -17.07 2.85 -0.28
N THR A 48 -15.80 2.45 -0.38
CA THR A 48 -15.09 1.80 0.72
C THR A 48 -15.00 2.72 1.93
N ALA A 49 -14.57 3.96 1.75
CA ALA A 49 -14.48 4.94 2.85
C ALA A 49 -15.84 5.16 3.55
N ALA A 50 -16.92 5.25 2.78
CA ALA A 50 -18.27 5.41 3.32
C ALA A 50 -18.78 4.19 4.10
N ALA A 51 -18.31 2.98 3.74
CA ALA A 51 -18.69 1.72 4.40
C ALA A 51 -17.87 1.40 5.66
N LEU A 52 -16.80 2.17 5.95
CA LEU A 52 -15.97 1.94 7.15
C LEU A 52 -16.77 2.29 8.43
N PRO A 53 -16.49 1.58 9.54
CA PRO A 53 -17.08 1.90 10.84
C PRO A 53 -16.84 3.35 11.24
N ALA A 54 -17.88 4.07 11.64
CA ALA A 54 -17.75 5.45 12.09
C ALA A 54 -16.80 5.57 13.30
N VAL A 55 -15.98 6.61 13.31
CA VAL A 55 -15.00 6.86 14.37
C VAL A 55 -15.11 8.29 14.89
N ALA A 56 -14.64 8.52 16.11
CA ALA A 56 -14.55 9.86 16.66
C ALA A 56 -13.51 10.70 15.86
N GLY A 57 -13.76 12.00 15.75
CA GLY A 57 -12.83 12.94 15.12
C GLY A 57 -13.07 13.23 13.64
N GLY A 58 -14.11 12.66 13.04
CA GLY A 58 -14.55 13.01 11.66
C GLY A 58 -14.66 11.82 10.72
N ALA A 59 -15.03 12.12 9.48
CA ALA A 59 -15.28 11.12 8.45
C ALA A 59 -13.99 10.49 7.88
N HIS A 60 -14.13 9.30 7.31
CA HIS A 60 -13.16 8.71 6.39
C HIS A 60 -13.20 9.41 5.03
N ALA A 61 -12.17 9.29 4.22
CA ALA A 61 -12.12 9.88 2.89
C ALA A 61 -11.67 8.86 1.84
N GLY A 62 -12.20 8.96 0.62
CA GLY A 62 -11.76 8.22 -0.55
C GLY A 62 -11.19 9.16 -1.60
N HIS A 63 -10.00 8.86 -2.11
CA HIS A 63 -9.30 9.67 -3.11
C HIS A 63 -8.92 8.81 -4.33
N ALA A 64 -9.07 9.41 -5.53
CA ALA A 64 -8.51 8.85 -6.76
C ALA A 64 -6.99 9.07 -6.77
N VAL A 65 -6.21 8.01 -6.69
CA VAL A 65 -4.74 8.09 -6.64
C VAL A 65 -4.12 7.02 -7.52
N ASN A 66 -3.44 7.45 -8.58
CA ASN A 66 -2.46 6.61 -9.26
C ASN A 66 -1.13 6.72 -8.49
N VAL A 67 -0.73 5.66 -7.80
CA VAL A 67 0.51 5.66 -7.01
C VAL A 67 1.77 5.85 -7.86
N ALA A 68 1.72 5.56 -9.17
CA ALA A 68 2.83 5.78 -10.09
C ALA A 68 2.95 7.23 -10.58
N ASP A 69 2.01 8.11 -10.22
CA ASP A 69 2.03 9.53 -10.55
C ASP A 69 2.48 10.36 -9.34
N GLU A 70 3.65 10.96 -9.44
CA GLU A 70 4.26 11.76 -8.37
C GLU A 70 3.37 12.93 -7.96
N ALA A 71 2.88 13.70 -8.93
CA ALA A 71 2.03 14.86 -8.66
C ALA A 71 0.70 14.45 -8.00
N GLY A 72 0.12 13.35 -8.45
CA GLY A 72 -1.10 12.79 -7.87
C GLY A 72 -0.90 12.32 -6.43
N VAL A 73 0.22 11.69 -6.10
CA VAL A 73 0.55 11.27 -4.74
C VAL A 73 0.79 12.48 -3.82
N ASP A 74 1.52 13.47 -4.28
CA ASP A 74 1.78 14.70 -3.50
C ASP A 74 0.46 15.47 -3.25
N ALA A 75 -0.41 15.58 -4.25
CA ALA A 75 -1.73 16.22 -4.12
C ALA A 75 -2.64 15.46 -3.13
N ALA A 76 -2.68 14.13 -3.21
CA ALA A 76 -3.48 13.31 -2.30
C ALA A 76 -2.96 13.38 -0.86
N THR A 77 -1.64 13.46 -0.67
CA THR A 77 -1.01 13.66 0.64
C THR A 77 -1.45 15.00 1.22
N ALA A 78 -1.34 16.08 0.45
CA ALA A 78 -1.76 17.43 0.88
C ALA A 78 -3.27 17.47 1.20
N ALA A 79 -4.11 16.89 0.34
CA ALA A 79 -5.55 16.83 0.57
C ALA A 79 -5.91 16.04 1.84
N THR A 80 -5.23 14.92 2.09
CA THR A 80 -5.43 14.12 3.30
C THR A 80 -5.04 14.93 4.55
N VAL A 81 -3.89 15.62 4.53
CA VAL A 81 -3.45 16.47 5.65
C VAL A 81 -4.42 17.64 5.85
N ALA A 82 -4.88 18.30 4.79
CA ALA A 82 -5.84 19.41 4.89
C ALA A 82 -7.18 18.96 5.51
N ALA A 83 -7.69 17.79 5.14
CA ALA A 83 -8.97 17.27 5.63
C ALA A 83 -8.88 16.62 7.02
N MET A 84 -7.75 16.00 7.36
CA MET A 84 -7.61 15.18 8.55
C MET A 84 -6.54 15.67 9.54
N GLY A 85 -5.80 16.73 9.19
CA GLY A 85 -4.83 17.41 10.05
C GLY A 85 -3.44 16.77 10.09
N ARG A 86 -3.31 15.47 9.84
CA ARG A 86 -2.05 14.70 9.92
C ARG A 86 -2.13 13.36 9.20
N ILE A 87 -0.99 12.68 9.07
CA ILE A 87 -0.93 11.26 8.67
C ILE A 87 -0.03 10.54 9.69
N ASP A 88 -0.58 9.56 10.40
CA ASP A 88 0.11 8.75 11.41
C ASP A 88 0.51 7.37 10.91
N VAL A 89 -0.28 6.80 10.02
CA VAL A 89 -0.09 5.44 9.49
C VAL A 89 -0.16 5.47 7.97
N LEU A 90 0.79 4.80 7.32
CA LEU A 90 0.75 4.53 5.88
C LEU A 90 0.81 3.02 5.66
N CYS A 91 -0.14 2.48 4.90
CA CYS A 91 -0.07 1.13 4.37
C CYS A 91 -0.01 1.18 2.84
N CYS A 92 1.12 0.82 2.27
CA CYS A 92 1.29 0.69 0.83
C CYS A 92 0.86 -0.71 0.39
N SER A 93 -0.42 -0.86 -0.02
CA SER A 93 -0.99 -2.14 -0.47
C SER A 93 -1.31 -2.16 -1.97
N ALA A 94 -1.28 -1.02 -2.67
CA ALA A 94 -1.43 -0.99 -4.12
C ALA A 94 -0.36 -1.83 -4.82
N GLY A 95 -0.75 -2.63 -5.81
CA GLY A 95 0.17 -3.46 -6.57
C GLY A 95 -0.53 -4.28 -7.65
N ILE A 96 0.25 -4.71 -8.63
CA ILE A 96 -0.17 -5.58 -9.74
C ILE A 96 0.80 -6.74 -9.91
N THR A 97 0.33 -7.85 -10.50
CA THR A 97 1.18 -9.03 -10.74
C THR A 97 1.96 -8.93 -12.05
N GLY A 98 1.38 -8.30 -13.07
CA GLY A 98 1.83 -8.43 -14.44
C GLY A 98 1.50 -9.82 -15.03
N PRO A 99 1.88 -10.08 -16.30
CA PRO A 99 1.63 -11.37 -16.94
C PRO A 99 2.44 -12.51 -16.30
N ASN A 100 1.86 -13.72 -16.34
CA ASN A 100 2.56 -14.94 -15.97
C ASN A 100 3.25 -15.54 -17.20
N THR A 101 4.56 -15.31 -17.32
CA THR A 101 5.41 -15.80 -18.42
C THR A 101 6.86 -15.94 -17.99
N THR A 102 7.65 -16.67 -18.77
CA THR A 102 9.09 -16.86 -18.52
C THR A 102 9.87 -15.55 -18.65
N VAL A 103 11.03 -15.46 -18.04
CA VAL A 103 11.92 -14.27 -18.21
C VAL A 103 12.28 -14.03 -19.66
N ALA A 104 12.51 -15.11 -20.44
CA ALA A 104 12.88 -15.01 -21.85
C ALA A 104 11.79 -14.37 -22.72
N GLU A 105 10.55 -14.51 -22.34
CA GLU A 105 9.39 -14.04 -23.10
C GLU A 105 8.70 -12.85 -22.45
N TYR A 106 9.22 -12.34 -21.32
CA TYR A 106 8.56 -11.28 -20.56
C TYR A 106 8.59 -9.96 -21.33
N PRO A 107 7.43 -9.34 -21.65
CA PRO A 107 7.41 -8.07 -22.38
C PRO A 107 8.02 -6.95 -21.53
N ALA A 108 9.02 -6.23 -22.07
CA ALA A 108 9.71 -5.16 -21.36
C ALA A 108 8.77 -4.03 -20.87
N ALA A 109 7.72 -3.73 -21.64
CA ALA A 109 6.71 -2.74 -21.27
C ALA A 109 5.91 -3.16 -20.01
N GLU A 110 5.52 -4.43 -19.94
CA GLU A 110 4.80 -4.97 -18.77
C GLU A 110 5.73 -5.07 -17.56
N TRP A 111 7.02 -5.42 -17.75
CA TRP A 111 8.01 -5.35 -16.70
C TRP A 111 8.09 -3.95 -16.10
N LYS A 112 8.25 -2.94 -16.96
CA LYS A 112 8.29 -1.53 -16.54
C LYS A 112 7.03 -1.13 -15.76
N LYS A 113 5.85 -1.48 -16.26
CA LYS A 113 4.57 -1.19 -15.62
C LYS A 113 4.46 -1.79 -14.21
N VAL A 114 4.92 -3.04 -14.01
CA VAL A 114 4.95 -3.67 -12.69
C VAL A 114 5.87 -2.87 -11.75
N PHE A 115 7.04 -2.44 -12.22
CA PHE A 115 7.96 -1.64 -11.40
C PHE A 115 7.42 -0.24 -11.12
N ASP A 116 6.76 0.41 -12.09
CA ASP A 116 6.16 1.73 -11.90
C ASP A 116 5.11 1.70 -10.77
N VAL A 117 4.28 0.66 -10.71
CA VAL A 117 3.26 0.56 -9.66
C VAL A 117 3.86 0.03 -8.34
N ASN A 118 4.55 -1.12 -8.39
CA ASN A 118 4.93 -1.85 -7.18
C ASN A 118 6.16 -1.28 -6.46
N VAL A 119 7.05 -0.60 -7.18
CA VAL A 119 8.31 -0.07 -6.62
C VAL A 119 8.27 1.44 -6.58
N HIS A 120 8.11 2.08 -7.75
CA HIS A 120 8.11 3.53 -7.83
C HIS A 120 6.92 4.12 -7.06
N GLY A 121 5.74 3.53 -7.19
CA GLY A 121 4.55 3.95 -6.42
C GLY A 121 4.73 3.81 -4.90
N VAL A 122 5.33 2.72 -4.42
CA VAL A 122 5.66 2.58 -3.00
C VAL A 122 6.68 3.63 -2.55
N PHE A 123 7.71 3.89 -3.35
CA PHE A 123 8.69 4.94 -3.08
C PHE A 123 8.01 6.32 -2.99
N LEU A 124 7.18 6.70 -3.95
CA LEU A 124 6.49 7.99 -3.98
C LEU A 124 5.60 8.19 -2.73
N CYS A 125 4.78 7.19 -2.39
CA CYS A 125 3.93 7.24 -1.22
C CYS A 125 4.74 7.33 0.09
N ASN A 126 5.80 6.52 0.23
CA ASN A 126 6.67 6.60 1.40
C ASN A 126 7.35 7.98 1.50
N ARG A 127 7.88 8.51 0.38
CA ARG A 127 8.55 9.82 0.34
C ARG A 127 7.61 10.95 0.72
N ALA A 128 6.41 11.00 0.16
CA ALA A 128 5.45 12.06 0.43
C ALA A 128 5.00 12.03 1.89
N VAL A 129 4.61 10.85 2.37
CA VAL A 129 4.05 10.70 3.71
C VAL A 129 5.10 10.82 4.83
N VAL A 130 6.34 10.31 4.63
CA VAL A 130 7.38 10.43 5.65
C VAL A 130 7.75 11.91 5.93
N ARG A 131 7.66 12.79 4.92
CA ARG A 131 7.85 14.23 5.10
C ARG A 131 6.84 14.82 6.07
N GLU A 132 5.59 14.37 6.00
CA GLU A 132 4.52 14.80 6.93
C GLU A 132 4.70 14.19 8.33
N MET A 133 5.09 12.92 8.40
CA MET A 133 5.34 12.22 9.67
C MET A 133 6.50 12.83 10.45
N LEU A 134 7.56 13.30 9.78
CA LEU A 134 8.71 13.97 10.39
C LEU A 134 8.34 15.28 11.08
N LYS A 135 7.32 16.01 10.59
CA LYS A 135 6.84 17.25 11.23
C LYS A 135 6.25 17.00 12.63
N ASN A 136 5.73 15.80 12.87
CA ASN A 136 5.09 15.42 14.14
C ASN A 136 5.94 14.41 14.95
N ASP A 137 7.12 14.07 14.47
CA ASP A 137 8.00 13.02 15.04
C ASP A 137 7.26 11.71 15.35
N TYR A 138 6.32 11.32 14.52
CA TYR A 138 5.54 10.10 14.68
C TYR A 138 5.10 9.53 13.33
N GLY A 139 5.27 8.21 13.15
CA GLY A 139 4.79 7.51 11.98
C GLY A 139 4.89 5.99 12.09
N ARG A 140 3.98 5.31 11.40
CA ARG A 140 3.99 3.85 11.22
C ARG A 140 3.76 3.54 9.75
N ILE A 141 4.78 3.02 9.10
CA ILE A 141 4.74 2.67 7.67
C ILE A 141 4.81 1.16 7.54
N VAL A 142 3.87 0.59 6.79
CA VAL A 142 3.87 -0.82 6.42
C VAL A 142 3.76 -0.94 4.91
N ASN A 143 4.76 -1.53 4.28
CA ASN A 143 4.77 -1.82 2.86
C ASN A 143 4.37 -3.29 2.64
N ILE A 144 3.37 -3.56 1.81
CA ILE A 144 2.95 -4.93 1.47
C ILE A 144 3.86 -5.46 0.37
N ALA A 145 4.85 -6.23 0.78
CA ALA A 145 5.72 -7.00 -0.10
C ALA A 145 5.06 -8.35 -0.49
N SER A 146 5.82 -9.42 -0.57
CA SER A 146 5.34 -10.78 -0.82
C SER A 146 6.43 -11.78 -0.46
N ILE A 147 6.05 -13.01 -0.15
CA ILE A 147 6.99 -14.14 -0.06
C ILE A 147 7.73 -14.32 -1.39
N ALA A 148 7.09 -14.06 -2.53
CA ALA A 148 7.71 -14.07 -3.84
C ALA A 148 8.91 -13.12 -3.97
N GLY A 149 8.96 -12.05 -3.17
CA GLY A 149 10.11 -11.14 -3.10
C GLY A 149 11.30 -11.70 -2.29
N LYS A 150 11.13 -12.80 -1.59
CA LYS A 150 12.18 -13.52 -0.85
C LYS A 150 12.66 -14.75 -1.60
N ASP A 151 11.72 -15.55 -2.08
CA ASP A 151 11.99 -16.89 -2.60
C ASP A 151 11.97 -16.94 -4.14
N GLY A 152 11.41 -15.89 -4.78
CA GLY A 152 11.08 -15.92 -6.20
C GLY A 152 9.79 -16.70 -6.47
N ASN A 153 9.21 -16.50 -7.66
CA ASN A 153 8.07 -17.30 -8.11
C ASN A 153 8.20 -17.51 -9.62
N PRO A 154 8.24 -18.76 -10.12
CA PRO A 154 8.32 -19.05 -11.56
C PRO A 154 7.21 -18.34 -12.33
N ASN A 155 7.52 -17.85 -13.52
CA ASN A 155 6.62 -17.11 -14.41
C ASN A 155 6.04 -15.80 -13.81
N ALA A 156 6.61 -15.29 -12.70
CA ALA A 156 6.24 -14.03 -12.08
C ALA A 156 7.48 -13.17 -11.74
N SER A 157 8.46 -13.15 -12.64
CA SER A 157 9.77 -12.55 -12.40
C SER A 157 9.71 -11.05 -12.08
N ALA A 158 8.92 -10.27 -12.82
CA ALA A 158 8.75 -8.84 -12.56
C ALA A 158 8.11 -8.59 -11.20
N TYR A 159 7.07 -9.36 -10.86
CA TYR A 159 6.43 -9.27 -9.55
C TYR A 159 7.41 -9.61 -8.42
N SER A 160 8.11 -10.74 -8.51
CA SER A 160 9.09 -11.19 -7.52
C SER A 160 10.20 -10.15 -7.31
N ALA A 161 10.81 -9.67 -8.40
CA ALA A 161 11.84 -8.63 -8.36
C ALA A 161 11.31 -7.32 -7.75
N SER A 162 10.09 -6.90 -8.12
CA SER A 162 9.48 -5.70 -7.56
C SER A 162 9.24 -5.81 -6.04
N LYS A 163 8.79 -6.97 -5.57
CA LYS A 163 8.55 -7.20 -4.13
C LYS A 163 9.85 -7.33 -3.33
N ALA A 164 10.93 -7.85 -3.93
CA ALA A 164 12.28 -7.81 -3.36
C ALA A 164 12.80 -6.36 -3.22
N ALA A 165 12.57 -5.51 -4.22
CA ALA A 165 12.91 -4.09 -4.17
C ALA A 165 12.19 -3.36 -3.04
N VAL A 166 10.89 -3.65 -2.80
CA VAL A 166 10.12 -3.09 -1.67
C VAL A 166 10.73 -3.48 -0.32
N ILE A 167 11.21 -4.71 -0.17
CA ILE A 167 11.90 -5.15 1.06
C ILE A 167 13.18 -4.34 1.27
N GLY A 168 13.98 -4.12 0.22
CA GLY A 168 15.19 -3.30 0.27
C GLY A 168 14.90 -1.85 0.65
N LEU A 169 13.94 -1.22 -0.04
CA LEU A 169 13.48 0.16 0.25
C LEU A 169 13.04 0.31 1.72
N THR A 170 12.26 -0.63 2.22
CA THR A 170 11.78 -0.62 3.61
C THR A 170 12.92 -0.60 4.61
N LYS A 171 13.95 -1.43 4.38
CA LYS A 171 15.14 -1.49 5.24
C LYS A 171 15.93 -0.18 5.21
N SER A 172 16.10 0.43 4.03
CA SER A 172 16.80 1.71 3.87
C SER A 172 16.08 2.81 4.61
N LEU A 173 14.80 3.02 4.30
CA LEU A 173 13.99 4.06 4.95
C LEU A 173 13.92 3.87 6.47
N GLY A 174 13.77 2.62 6.95
CA GLY A 174 13.75 2.34 8.38
C GLY A 174 15.04 2.74 9.11
N LYS A 175 16.21 2.63 8.44
CA LYS A 175 17.50 3.09 8.98
C LYS A 175 17.62 4.61 8.92
N GLU A 176 17.17 5.25 7.84
CA GLU A 176 17.18 6.70 7.67
C GLU A 176 16.41 7.42 8.78
N VAL A 177 15.23 6.90 9.15
CA VAL A 177 14.36 7.49 10.18
C VAL A 177 14.56 6.89 11.58
N ALA A 178 15.59 6.08 11.81
CA ALA A 178 15.77 5.33 13.05
C ALA A 178 15.85 6.21 14.32
N LYS A 179 16.33 7.45 14.17
CA LYS A 179 16.46 8.42 15.28
C LYS A 179 15.18 9.22 15.55
N SER A 180 14.14 9.06 14.72
CA SER A 180 12.82 9.71 14.87
C SER A 180 11.80 8.77 15.53
N GLY A 181 10.61 9.29 15.81
CA GLY A 181 9.44 8.51 16.26
C GLY A 181 8.79 7.64 15.18
N ILE A 182 9.37 7.55 13.96
CA ILE A 182 8.82 6.80 12.82
C ILE A 182 9.34 5.36 12.82
N ARG A 183 8.47 4.41 12.48
CA ARG A 183 8.83 2.99 12.30
C ARG A 183 8.35 2.51 10.94
N VAL A 184 9.23 1.83 10.21
CA VAL A 184 8.99 1.35 8.84
C VAL A 184 9.22 -0.14 8.78
N ASN A 185 8.19 -0.86 8.34
CA ASN A 185 8.22 -2.32 8.23
C ASN A 185 7.61 -2.76 6.90
N CYS A 186 7.86 -4.00 6.51
CA CYS A 186 7.10 -4.67 5.45
C CYS A 186 6.54 -6.00 5.95
N VAL A 187 5.45 -6.41 5.31
CA VAL A 187 4.87 -7.75 5.48
C VAL A 187 5.03 -8.50 4.16
N THR A 188 5.37 -9.77 4.24
CA THR A 188 5.55 -10.65 3.08
C THR A 188 4.47 -11.75 3.07
N PRO A 189 3.22 -11.42 2.68
CA PRO A 189 2.16 -12.43 2.63
C PRO A 189 2.53 -13.55 1.67
N ALA A 190 2.07 -14.77 1.98
CA ALA A 190 1.98 -15.86 1.03
C ALA A 190 0.73 -15.69 0.13
N ALA A 191 0.22 -16.76 -0.46
CA ALA A 191 -0.98 -16.71 -1.27
C ALA A 191 -2.22 -16.33 -0.42
N VAL A 192 -2.82 -15.21 -0.73
CA VAL A 192 -4.08 -14.73 -0.11
C VAL A 192 -5.10 -14.53 -1.22
N ARG A 193 -6.19 -15.29 -1.18
CA ARG A 193 -7.23 -15.20 -2.22
C ARG A 193 -7.94 -13.84 -2.16
N THR A 194 -7.65 -13.01 -3.13
CA THR A 194 -8.18 -11.65 -3.29
C THR A 194 -8.39 -11.37 -4.78
N PRO A 195 -9.00 -10.24 -5.19
CA PRO A 195 -9.14 -9.89 -6.61
C PRO A 195 -7.83 -9.82 -7.40
N ILE A 196 -6.66 -9.77 -6.77
CA ILE A 196 -5.37 -9.86 -7.47
C ILE A 196 -5.20 -11.21 -8.20
N PHE A 197 -5.89 -12.26 -7.76
CA PHE A 197 -5.90 -13.56 -8.43
C PHE A 197 -6.53 -13.50 -9.82
N ASP A 198 -7.44 -12.54 -10.08
CA ASP A 198 -8.06 -12.34 -11.38
C ASP A 198 -7.04 -11.89 -12.46
N GLN A 199 -5.84 -11.46 -12.03
CA GLN A 199 -4.71 -11.10 -12.90
C GLN A 199 -3.80 -12.28 -13.22
N MET A 200 -4.06 -13.46 -12.68
CA MET A 200 -3.22 -14.66 -12.79
C MET A 200 -3.88 -15.72 -13.65
N THR A 201 -3.06 -16.56 -14.30
CA THR A 201 -3.58 -17.76 -14.98
C THR A 201 -3.98 -18.82 -13.94
N GLN A 202 -4.98 -19.66 -14.29
CA GLN A 202 -5.40 -20.77 -13.41
C GLN A 202 -4.23 -21.71 -13.11
N GLN A 203 -3.39 -22.02 -14.09
CA GLN A 203 -2.19 -22.83 -13.91
C GLN A 203 -1.24 -22.23 -12.83
N HIS A 204 -1.11 -20.91 -12.79
CA HIS A 204 -0.26 -20.25 -11.79
C HIS A 204 -0.91 -20.29 -10.40
N ILE A 205 -2.22 -20.13 -10.32
CA ILE A 205 -2.99 -20.26 -9.06
C ILE A 205 -2.86 -21.67 -8.50
N ASP A 206 -2.98 -22.69 -9.35
CA ASP A 206 -2.89 -24.10 -8.94
C ASP A 206 -1.46 -24.48 -8.49
N PHE A 207 -0.45 -23.78 -8.99
CA PHE A 207 0.95 -23.96 -8.58
C PHE A 207 1.24 -23.39 -7.17
N MET A 208 0.57 -22.32 -6.77
CA MET A 208 0.78 -21.64 -5.49
C MET A 208 0.16 -22.38 -4.31
#